data_dcc050cd22ac92af381dca593484ae25
#
_entry.id   dcc050cd22ac92af381dca593484ae25
#
_cell.length_a   1.000
_cell.length_b   1.000
_cell.length_c   1.000
_cell.angle_alpha   90.00
_cell.angle_beta   90.00
_cell.angle_gamma   90.00
#
_symmetry.space_group_name_H-M   'P 1'
#
loop_
_entity.id
_entity.type
_entity.pdbx_description
1 polymer ?
#
loop_
_entity_poly.entity_id
_entity_poly.type
_entity_poly.pdbx_seq_one_letter_code
_entity_poly.pdbx_strand_id
1 'polypeptide(L)'
;EVDALLNAIANSHRVIVYGLGREGLVMKSFAMRLAHLGVATAVVGDMTAPPARPGDLFLVSCGPGYLSTVDALVGVAQRAGARVAMITAMPAAELPRRADQFLVLPAQTMAQSEGSSSSQPMGSVLEQSMWILFDAMVPMLQVRLGQSVDEMRARHTNME
;
A
#
# COMPACT_ATOMS: atom_id res chain seq x y z
N GLU A 1 3.10 -1.02 -14.21
CA GLU A 1 2.51 -1.30 -12.88
C GLU A 1 2.40 -0.03 -12.03
N VAL A 2 3.48 0.77 -11.86
CA VAL A 2 3.45 2.01 -11.05
C VAL A 2 2.37 2.97 -11.55
N ASP A 3 2.32 3.25 -12.85
CA ASP A 3 1.32 4.16 -13.41
C ASP A 3 -0.14 3.69 -13.19
N ALA A 4 -0.36 2.38 -13.29
CA ALA A 4 -1.66 1.79 -12.97
C ALA A 4 -2.04 1.99 -11.49
N LEU A 5 -1.08 1.83 -10.57
CA LEU A 5 -1.30 2.06 -9.15
C LEU A 5 -1.58 3.54 -8.84
N LEU A 6 -0.82 4.45 -9.45
CA LEU A 6 -1.05 5.90 -9.33
C LEU A 6 -2.46 6.28 -9.80
N ASN A 7 -2.91 5.72 -10.94
CA ASN A 7 -4.26 5.93 -11.46
C ASN A 7 -5.32 5.36 -10.51
N ALA A 8 -5.09 4.16 -9.97
CA ALA A 8 -6.03 3.55 -9.03
C ALA A 8 -6.21 4.39 -7.76
N ILE A 9 -5.10 4.93 -7.22
CA ILE A 9 -5.12 5.82 -6.06
C ILE A 9 -5.87 7.11 -6.39
N ALA A 10 -5.51 7.78 -7.49
CA ALA A 10 -6.07 9.07 -7.85
C ALA A 10 -7.58 9.03 -8.17
N ASN A 11 -8.10 7.89 -8.64
CA ASN A 11 -9.49 7.72 -9.01
C ASN A 11 -10.33 6.98 -7.96
N SER A 12 -9.77 6.68 -6.78
CA SER A 12 -10.53 6.05 -5.71
C SER A 12 -11.25 7.08 -4.84
N HIS A 13 -12.40 6.70 -4.26
CA HIS A 13 -13.07 7.51 -3.25
C HIS A 13 -12.27 7.57 -1.96
N ARG A 14 -11.58 6.49 -1.64
CA ARG A 14 -10.72 6.34 -0.46
C ARG A 14 -9.70 5.24 -0.71
N VAL A 15 -8.51 5.39 -0.14
CA VAL A 15 -7.50 4.34 -0.07
C VAL A 15 -7.48 3.76 1.34
N ILE A 16 -7.77 2.47 1.46
CA ILE A 16 -7.69 1.72 2.72
C ILE A 16 -6.40 0.91 2.67
N VAL A 17 -5.48 1.15 3.59
CA VAL A 17 -4.17 0.49 3.57
C VAL A 17 -4.06 -0.62 4.61
N TYR A 18 -3.28 -1.65 4.28
CA TYR A 18 -2.92 -2.71 5.21
C TYR A 18 -1.57 -3.35 4.85
N GLY A 19 -0.91 -3.87 5.86
CA GLY A 19 0.27 -4.71 5.78
C GLY A 19 0.55 -5.30 7.15
N LEU A 20 1.25 -6.42 7.21
CA LEU A 20 1.65 -7.05 8.46
C LEU A 20 3.05 -6.61 8.89
N GLY A 21 3.27 -6.54 10.20
CA GLY A 21 4.58 -6.22 10.76
C GLY A 21 5.15 -4.91 10.24
N ARG A 22 6.40 -4.93 9.82
CA ARG A 22 7.13 -3.74 9.30
C ARG A 22 6.59 -3.26 7.96
N GLU A 23 6.11 -4.17 7.08
CA GLU A 23 5.39 -3.77 5.86
C GLU A 23 4.21 -2.85 6.21
N GLY A 24 3.46 -3.19 7.26
CA GLY A 24 2.34 -2.36 7.76
C GLY A 24 2.77 -0.97 8.25
N LEU A 25 3.95 -0.82 8.84
CA LEU A 25 4.48 0.50 9.23
C LEU A 25 4.78 1.36 7.99
N VAL A 26 5.34 0.77 6.95
CA VAL A 26 5.57 1.46 5.68
C VAL A 26 4.25 1.86 5.01
N MET A 27 3.25 0.97 5.02
CA MET A 27 1.90 1.27 4.51
C MET A 27 1.24 2.43 5.26
N LYS A 28 1.37 2.49 6.59
CA LYS A 28 0.86 3.62 7.41
C LYS A 28 1.56 4.93 7.07
N SER A 29 2.89 4.90 6.88
CA SER A 29 3.65 6.07 6.43
C SER A 29 3.13 6.59 5.09
N PHE A 30 2.88 5.69 4.13
CA PHE A 30 2.32 6.07 2.84
C PHE A 30 0.89 6.62 2.96
N ALA A 31 0.03 6.03 3.81
CA ALA A 31 -1.30 6.56 4.08
C ALA A 31 -1.25 8.02 4.58
N MET A 32 -0.30 8.34 5.46
CA MET A 32 -0.08 9.72 5.91
C MET A 32 0.25 10.65 4.73
N ARG A 33 1.14 10.23 3.82
CA ARG A 33 1.47 11.02 2.61
C ARG A 33 0.26 11.19 1.69
N LEU A 34 -0.55 10.15 1.51
CA LEU A 34 -1.80 10.24 0.75
C LEU A 34 -2.79 11.22 1.38
N ALA A 35 -2.90 11.24 2.72
CA ALA A 35 -3.71 12.23 3.42
C ALA A 35 -3.21 13.66 3.19
N HIS A 36 -1.90 13.89 3.21
CA HIS A 36 -1.33 15.19 2.86
C HIS A 36 -1.65 15.61 1.41
N LEU A 37 -1.70 14.66 0.49
CA LEU A 37 -2.12 14.87 -0.91
C LEU A 37 -3.63 15.10 -1.05
N GLY A 38 -4.41 15.05 0.03
CA GLY A 38 -5.86 15.25 0.01
C GLY A 38 -6.66 14.00 -0.37
N VAL A 39 -6.00 12.84 -0.48
CA VAL A 39 -6.67 11.56 -0.68
C VAL A 39 -7.28 11.10 0.63
N ALA A 40 -8.57 10.76 0.63
CA ALA A 40 -9.19 10.14 1.79
C ALA A 40 -8.50 8.80 2.08
N THR A 41 -8.03 8.59 3.31
CA THR A 41 -7.29 7.38 3.71
C THR A 41 -7.87 6.75 4.97
N ALA A 42 -7.68 5.45 5.11
CA ALA A 42 -7.93 4.70 6.33
C ALA A 42 -6.88 3.59 6.48
N VAL A 43 -6.64 3.17 7.71
CA VAL A 43 -5.74 2.06 8.02
C VAL A 43 -6.57 0.94 8.65
N VAL A 44 -6.44 -0.27 8.14
CA VAL A 44 -7.10 -1.43 8.77
C VAL A 44 -6.53 -1.64 10.18
N GLY A 45 -7.43 -1.77 11.14
CA GLY A 45 -7.07 -1.91 12.56
C GLY A 45 -7.18 -0.62 13.37
N ASP A 46 -7.29 0.54 12.75
CA ASP A 46 -7.66 1.76 13.46
C ASP A 46 -9.14 1.69 13.85
N MET A 47 -9.45 2.02 15.10
CA MET A 47 -10.83 1.94 15.64
C MET A 47 -11.82 2.84 14.91
N THR A 48 -11.33 3.88 14.25
CA THR A 48 -12.12 4.82 13.46
C THR A 48 -12.14 4.47 11.96
N ALA A 49 -11.56 3.34 11.55
CA ALA A 49 -11.56 2.94 10.15
C ALA A 49 -12.99 2.68 9.66
N PRO A 50 -13.45 3.37 8.61
CA PRO A 50 -14.79 3.16 8.08
C PRO A 50 -14.87 1.83 7.30
N PRO A 51 -16.09 1.26 7.10
CA PRO A 51 -16.27 0.08 6.28
C PRO A 51 -15.87 0.34 4.83
N ALA A 52 -15.27 -0.67 4.19
CA ALA A 52 -14.98 -0.64 2.76
C ALA A 52 -16.28 -0.61 1.94
N ARG A 53 -16.26 0.07 0.78
CA ARG A 53 -17.42 0.29 -0.09
C ARG A 53 -17.00 0.28 -1.57
N PRO A 54 -17.95 0.15 -2.51
CA PRO A 54 -17.67 0.36 -3.93
C PRO A 54 -17.05 1.74 -4.18
N GLY A 55 -16.01 1.78 -5.01
CA GLY A 55 -15.22 2.98 -5.29
C GLY A 55 -14.00 3.17 -4.36
N ASP A 56 -13.91 2.45 -3.26
CA ASP A 56 -12.70 2.40 -2.43
C ASP A 56 -11.62 1.53 -3.08
N LEU A 57 -10.36 1.82 -2.76
CA LEU A 57 -9.19 1.02 -3.09
C LEU A 57 -8.61 0.41 -1.81
N PHE A 58 -8.61 -0.91 -1.72
CA PHE A 58 -7.85 -1.62 -0.69
C PHE A 58 -6.42 -1.84 -1.20
N LEU A 59 -5.48 -1.05 -0.69
CA LEU A 59 -4.05 -1.14 -1.02
C LEU A 59 -3.35 -1.94 0.07
N VAL A 60 -2.88 -3.13 -0.27
CA VAL A 60 -2.30 -4.07 0.68
C VAL A 60 -0.88 -4.48 0.29
N SER A 61 0.01 -4.63 1.27
CA SER A 61 1.31 -5.25 1.10
C SER A 61 1.27 -6.70 1.55
N CYS A 62 1.78 -7.58 0.70
CA CYS A 62 1.97 -9.00 0.96
C CYS A 62 3.25 -9.47 0.26
N GLY A 63 4.41 -9.12 0.81
CA GLY A 63 5.72 -9.45 0.23
C GLY A 63 5.88 -10.91 -0.13
N PRO A 64 5.57 -11.86 0.77
CA PRO A 64 5.64 -13.30 0.49
C PRO A 64 4.58 -13.83 -0.48
N GLY A 65 3.63 -13.00 -0.91
CA GLY A 65 2.59 -13.37 -1.85
C GLY A 65 1.40 -14.15 -1.27
N TYR A 66 1.50 -14.61 -0.02
CA TYR A 66 0.39 -15.20 0.74
C TYR A 66 0.60 -15.04 2.24
N LEU A 67 -0.41 -14.53 2.90
CA LEU A 67 -0.56 -14.48 4.36
C LEU A 67 -2.05 -14.62 4.68
N SER A 68 -2.43 -15.52 5.57
CA SER A 68 -3.84 -15.85 5.85
C SER A 68 -4.67 -14.64 6.29
N THR A 69 -4.09 -13.74 7.07
CA THR A 69 -4.76 -12.50 7.49
C THR A 69 -5.00 -11.57 6.30
N VAL A 70 -4.02 -11.46 5.38
CA VAL A 70 -4.17 -10.67 4.15
C VAL A 70 -5.24 -11.26 3.27
N ASP A 71 -5.25 -12.59 3.10
CA ASP A 71 -6.27 -13.31 2.34
C ASP A 71 -7.68 -13.03 2.86
N ALA A 72 -7.88 -13.14 4.16
CA ALA A 72 -9.17 -12.85 4.78
C ALA A 72 -9.64 -11.41 4.50
N LEU A 73 -8.74 -10.42 4.63
CA LEU A 73 -9.05 -9.00 4.40
C LEU A 73 -9.28 -8.69 2.91
N VAL A 74 -8.53 -9.30 2.00
CA VAL A 74 -8.80 -9.22 0.55
C VAL A 74 -10.21 -9.71 0.25
N GLY A 75 -10.60 -10.87 0.81
CA GLY A 75 -11.95 -11.38 0.66
C GLY A 75 -13.03 -10.45 1.22
N VAL A 76 -12.77 -9.76 2.34
CA VAL A 76 -13.69 -8.75 2.89
C VAL A 76 -13.82 -7.55 1.95
N ALA A 77 -12.70 -7.00 1.47
CA ALA A 77 -12.70 -5.86 0.56
C ALA A 77 -13.46 -6.17 -0.74
N GLN A 78 -13.20 -7.33 -1.35
CA GLN A 78 -13.87 -7.78 -2.57
C GLN A 78 -15.38 -7.94 -2.38
N ARG A 79 -15.82 -8.57 -1.28
CA ARG A 79 -17.27 -8.69 -0.97
C ARG A 79 -17.93 -7.33 -0.72
N ALA A 80 -17.19 -6.35 -0.25
CA ALA A 80 -17.66 -4.98 -0.07
C ALA A 80 -17.68 -4.16 -1.38
N GLY A 81 -17.19 -4.71 -2.49
CA GLY A 81 -17.11 -4.05 -3.79
C GLY A 81 -15.94 -3.07 -3.92
N ALA A 82 -14.98 -3.09 -3.00
CA ALA A 82 -13.75 -2.32 -3.13
C ALA A 82 -12.79 -3.01 -4.10
N ARG A 83 -12.02 -2.21 -4.87
CA ARG A 83 -10.93 -2.75 -5.68
C ARG A 83 -9.73 -3.07 -4.81
N VAL A 84 -8.96 -4.07 -5.22
CA VAL A 84 -7.77 -4.52 -4.50
C VAL A 84 -6.51 -4.25 -5.33
N ALA A 85 -5.56 -3.51 -4.77
CA ALA A 85 -4.21 -3.37 -5.29
C ALA A 85 -3.20 -3.97 -4.30
N MET A 86 -2.23 -4.74 -4.79
CA MET A 86 -1.27 -5.43 -3.94
C MET A 86 0.17 -5.07 -4.28
N ILE A 87 1.00 -4.87 -3.25
CA ILE A 87 2.46 -4.81 -3.38
C ILE A 87 3.01 -6.18 -2.98
N THR A 88 3.83 -6.78 -3.84
CA THR A 88 4.37 -8.11 -3.58
C THR A 88 5.77 -8.30 -4.20
N ALA A 89 6.56 -9.21 -3.64
CA ALA A 89 7.78 -9.71 -4.27
C ALA A 89 7.56 -11.05 -5.01
N MET A 90 6.36 -11.66 -4.84
CA MET A 90 6.04 -13.01 -5.34
C MET A 90 4.81 -12.98 -6.26
N PRO A 91 4.93 -12.45 -7.50
CA PRO A 91 3.78 -12.27 -8.40
C PRO A 91 3.11 -13.58 -8.83
N ALA A 92 3.84 -14.69 -8.76
CA ALA A 92 3.30 -16.01 -9.11
C ALA A 92 2.48 -16.66 -7.97
N ALA A 93 2.48 -16.07 -6.77
CA ALA A 93 1.72 -16.59 -5.63
C ALA A 93 0.20 -16.42 -5.82
N GLU A 94 -0.56 -16.99 -4.91
CA GLU A 94 -2.02 -17.06 -5.02
C GLU A 94 -2.68 -15.68 -4.88
N LEU A 95 -2.35 -14.92 -3.84
CA LEU A 95 -3.04 -13.66 -3.55
C LEU A 95 -2.87 -12.57 -4.61
N PRO A 96 -1.67 -12.33 -5.19
CA PRO A 96 -1.53 -11.35 -6.26
C PRO A 96 -2.44 -11.62 -7.47
N ARG A 97 -2.69 -12.90 -7.79
CA ARG A 97 -3.58 -13.29 -8.89
C ARG A 97 -5.05 -13.01 -8.62
N ARG A 98 -5.42 -12.81 -7.36
CA ARG A 98 -6.79 -12.47 -6.93
C ARG A 98 -7.01 -10.96 -6.81
N ALA A 99 -5.94 -10.17 -6.78
CA ALA A 99 -6.03 -8.73 -6.78
C ALA A 99 -6.44 -8.19 -8.16
N ASP A 100 -7.12 -7.05 -8.21
CA ASP A 100 -7.46 -6.37 -9.48
C ASP A 100 -6.21 -5.86 -10.18
N GLN A 101 -5.18 -5.55 -9.40
CA GLN A 101 -3.85 -5.22 -9.88
C GLN A 101 -2.80 -5.48 -8.81
N PHE A 102 -1.55 -5.69 -9.23
CA PHE A 102 -0.43 -5.76 -8.30
C PHE A 102 0.80 -5.04 -8.88
N LEU A 103 1.67 -4.65 -7.95
CA LEU A 103 2.98 -4.09 -8.26
C LEU A 103 4.06 -5.00 -7.67
N VAL A 104 5.00 -5.39 -8.51
CA VAL A 104 6.10 -6.27 -8.12
C VAL A 104 7.29 -5.44 -7.65
N LEU A 105 7.73 -5.69 -6.42
CA LEU A 105 9.03 -5.25 -5.92
C LEU A 105 9.95 -6.47 -5.84
N PRO A 106 10.93 -6.61 -6.75
CA PRO A 106 11.83 -7.75 -6.75
C PRO A 106 12.85 -7.62 -5.62
N ALA A 107 12.41 -7.90 -4.40
CA ALA A 107 13.19 -7.78 -3.19
C ALA A 107 13.04 -9.03 -2.33
N GLN A 108 14.06 -9.32 -1.53
CA GLN A 108 14.00 -10.42 -0.57
C GLN A 108 12.89 -10.18 0.45
N THR A 109 12.09 -11.22 0.68
CA THR A 109 11.06 -11.27 1.71
C THR A 109 11.50 -12.11 2.90
N MET A 110 10.75 -12.03 3.99
CA MET A 110 10.97 -12.85 5.18
C MET A 110 10.84 -14.36 4.90
N ALA A 111 10.08 -14.76 3.88
CA ALA A 111 9.89 -16.14 3.47
C ALA A 111 11.06 -16.73 2.65
N GLN A 112 11.98 -15.89 2.19
CA GLN A 112 13.14 -16.27 1.37
C GLN A 112 14.43 -16.16 2.20
N SER A 113 14.60 -17.04 3.19
CA SER A 113 15.77 -17.02 4.07
C SER A 113 17.01 -17.71 3.48
N GLU A 114 16.86 -18.56 2.47
CA GLU A 114 17.98 -19.28 1.83
C GLU A 114 18.34 -18.65 0.48
N GLY A 115 19.64 -18.44 0.25
CA GLY A 115 20.17 -17.90 -1.02
C GLY A 115 20.08 -16.39 -1.16
N SER A 116 19.88 -15.66 -0.07
CA SER A 116 19.83 -14.20 -0.08
C SER A 116 21.17 -13.58 -0.49
N SER A 117 21.14 -12.63 -1.43
CA SER A 117 22.28 -11.78 -1.78
C SER A 117 22.48 -10.60 -0.82
N SER A 118 21.56 -10.39 0.12
CA SER A 118 21.60 -9.29 1.08
C SER A 118 22.06 -9.74 2.44
N SER A 119 22.94 -8.97 3.09
CA SER A 119 23.30 -9.12 4.49
C SER A 119 22.23 -8.61 5.46
N GLN A 120 21.17 -7.99 4.95
CA GLN A 120 20.10 -7.44 5.78
C GLN A 120 19.11 -8.55 6.16
N PRO A 121 18.70 -8.61 7.44
CA PRO A 121 17.83 -9.69 7.91
C PRO A 121 16.36 -9.50 7.52
N MET A 122 15.63 -10.60 7.43
CA MET A 122 14.18 -10.69 7.59
C MET A 122 13.33 -9.80 6.65
N GLY A 123 13.65 -9.69 5.39
CA GLY A 123 12.82 -8.90 4.45
C GLY A 123 13.02 -7.39 4.53
N SER A 124 14.02 -6.90 5.27
CA SER A 124 14.32 -5.46 5.37
C SER A 124 14.51 -4.79 4.00
N VAL A 125 15.00 -5.53 3.00
CA VAL A 125 15.17 -5.01 1.64
C VAL A 125 13.84 -4.67 1.00
N LEU A 126 12.81 -5.52 1.17
CA LEU A 126 11.47 -5.23 0.64
C LEU A 126 10.88 -3.97 1.29
N GLU A 127 10.95 -3.88 2.61
CA GLU A 127 10.39 -2.75 3.35
C GLU A 127 11.06 -1.42 2.99
N GLN A 128 12.38 -1.43 2.83
CA GLN A 128 13.13 -0.26 2.35
C GLN A 128 12.78 0.09 0.91
N SER A 129 12.64 -0.90 0.05
CA SER A 129 12.23 -0.70 -1.35
C SER A 129 10.82 -0.10 -1.43
N MET A 130 9.89 -0.57 -0.60
CA MET A 130 8.54 0.00 -0.50
C MET A 130 8.60 1.47 -0.06
N TRP A 131 9.43 1.79 0.94
CA TRP A 131 9.57 3.16 1.43
C TRP A 131 10.06 4.10 0.32
N ILE A 132 11.12 3.71 -0.36
CA ILE A 132 11.69 4.48 -1.48
C ILE A 132 10.68 4.64 -2.62
N LEU A 133 9.99 3.54 -2.97
CA LEU A 133 8.95 3.57 -4.00
C LEU A 133 7.84 4.56 -3.65
N PHE A 134 7.31 4.48 -2.45
CA PHE A 134 6.21 5.35 -2.03
C PHE A 134 6.62 6.81 -2.00
N ASP A 135 7.82 7.13 -1.51
CA ASP A 135 8.35 8.50 -1.54
C ASP A 135 8.55 9.00 -2.98
N ALA A 136 8.96 8.14 -3.90
CA ALA A 136 9.03 8.49 -5.33
C ALA A 136 7.64 8.67 -5.98
N MET A 137 6.62 7.96 -5.51
CA MET A 137 5.24 8.09 -6.00
C MET A 137 4.56 9.39 -5.54
N VAL A 138 4.94 9.94 -4.39
CA VAL A 138 4.32 11.16 -3.83
C VAL A 138 4.36 12.34 -4.80
N PRO A 139 5.51 12.76 -5.38
CA PRO A 139 5.52 13.86 -6.34
C PRO A 139 4.75 13.55 -7.63
N MET A 140 4.71 12.28 -8.05
CA MET A 140 3.92 11.88 -9.22
C MET A 140 2.41 12.00 -8.94
N LEU A 141 1.96 11.60 -7.76
CA LEU A 141 0.57 11.78 -7.31
C LEU A 141 0.24 13.25 -7.11
N GLN A 142 1.16 14.05 -6.59
CA GLN A 142 0.99 15.50 -6.42
C GLN A 142 0.63 16.17 -7.76
N VAL A 143 1.38 15.88 -8.81
CA VAL A 143 1.10 16.39 -10.16
C VAL A 143 -0.25 15.89 -10.66
N ARG A 144 -0.54 14.59 -10.50
CA ARG A 144 -1.77 13.95 -11.01
C ARG A 144 -3.03 14.46 -10.33
N LEU A 145 -2.93 14.77 -9.04
CA LEU A 145 -4.03 15.30 -8.23
C LEU A 145 -4.12 16.83 -8.27
N GLY A 146 -3.20 17.51 -8.96
CA GLY A 146 -3.15 18.97 -9.04
C GLY A 146 -2.90 19.65 -7.68
N GLN A 147 -2.19 18.98 -6.76
CA GLN A 147 -1.95 19.51 -5.42
C GLN A 147 -0.67 20.33 -5.36
N SER A 148 -0.70 21.46 -4.65
CA SER A 148 0.47 22.26 -4.35
C SER A 148 1.18 21.77 -3.06
N VAL A 149 2.44 22.16 -2.91
CA VAL A 149 3.20 21.90 -1.66
C VAL A 149 2.56 22.60 -0.47
N ASP A 150 1.99 23.78 -0.66
CA ASP A 150 1.36 24.53 0.41
C ASP A 150 0.03 23.90 0.87
N GLU A 151 -0.75 23.32 -0.06
CA GLU A 151 -1.93 22.50 0.31
C GLU A 151 -1.53 21.26 1.09
N MET A 152 -0.43 20.59 0.71
CA MET A 152 0.08 19.45 1.47
C MET A 152 0.52 19.87 2.88
N ARG A 153 1.22 21.01 3.01
CA ARG A 153 1.62 21.56 4.32
C ARG A 153 0.42 21.92 5.19
N ALA A 154 -0.62 22.50 4.60
CA ALA A 154 -1.83 22.87 5.32
C ALA A 154 -2.59 21.67 5.91
N ARG A 155 -2.38 20.47 5.36
CA ARG A 155 -2.96 19.21 5.88
C ARG A 155 -2.03 18.48 6.86
N HIS A 156 -0.82 18.99 7.07
CA HIS A 156 0.08 18.42 8.07
C HIS A 156 -0.47 18.66 9.46
N THR A 157 -0.29 17.70 10.37
CA THR A 157 -0.75 17.84 11.75
C THR A 157 -0.09 19.05 12.43
N ASN A 158 -0.83 19.71 13.30
CA ASN A 158 -0.32 20.75 14.19
C ASN A 158 -0.06 20.23 15.62
N MET A 159 -0.06 18.89 15.78
CA MET A 159 0.15 18.22 17.06
C MET A 159 1.57 17.64 17.22
N GLU A 160 2.47 18.04 16.35
CA GLU A 160 3.91 17.71 16.38
C GLU A 160 4.73 18.90 16.86
#